data_7b2540883886ec22f9f9bfac30c167c7
#
_entry.id   7b2540883886ec22f9f9bfac30c167c7
#
_cell.length_a   1.000
_cell.length_b   1.000
_cell.length_c   1.000
_cell.angle_alpha   90.00
_cell.angle_beta   90.00
_cell.angle_gamma   90.00
#
_symmetry.space_group_name_H-M   'P 1'
#
loop_
_entity.id
_entity.type
_entity.pdbx_description
1 polymer ?
#
loop_
_entity_poly.entity_id
_entity_poly.type
_entity_poly.pdbx_seq_one_letter_code
_entity_poly.pdbx_strand_id
1 'polypeptide(L)'
;MPAWRLALHYGRGQRHPQASGKLAHGPRITDDRGMARRLSLDEGVDLFLDHCKVERGLARHTLDGYGRDLVRFVAFATGRGRADVDDVTPLDVTDYLLELAERGLSARSRARALVAIRGLCKHLVGERWLEADPASRVDSPRLPRRLPAALGEDAMARLLAQPPDTPRGRRDAAMIELAYASGLRVSELVSLPMADVNLNAGFVRVTGKGQKTRLVPLGRAARDRIARYLSDDRPNQVRDPAERALFLTDRGAPMTRQAFWKALRAYALRAGVRLAGDLGVSPHKLRHSFATHLVERGADLRAVQAMLGHSDISTTQIYTQVSRARMIEQARKHPRSR
;
A
#
# COMPACT_ATOMS: atom_id res chain seq x y z
N MET A 1 20.99 3.54 -22.28
CA MET A 1 19.81 3.08 -21.48
C MET A 1 19.93 3.68 -20.09
N PRO A 2 18.95 4.45 -19.58
CA PRO A 2 19.05 5.06 -18.25
C PRO A 2 19.06 3.98 -17.16
N ALA A 3 19.85 4.23 -16.10
CA ALA A 3 20.17 3.27 -15.03
C ALA A 3 18.95 2.65 -14.32
N TRP A 4 17.83 3.35 -14.22
CA TRP A 4 16.61 2.86 -13.59
C TRP A 4 15.81 1.83 -14.43
N ARG A 5 15.99 1.79 -15.75
CA ARG A 5 15.42 0.74 -16.63
C ARG A 5 16.01 -0.64 -16.34
N LEU A 6 17.28 -0.68 -15.89
CA LEU A 6 17.97 -1.92 -15.48
C LEU A 6 17.63 -2.34 -14.04
N ALA A 7 17.36 -1.38 -13.13
CA ALA A 7 17.04 -1.66 -11.73
C ALA A 7 15.68 -2.37 -11.52
N LEU A 8 14.79 -2.37 -12.50
CA LEU A 8 13.53 -3.12 -12.45
C LEU A 8 13.74 -4.63 -12.65
N HIS A 9 14.93 -5.07 -13.08
CA HIS A 9 15.22 -6.48 -13.38
C HIS A 9 16.23 -7.13 -12.44
N TYR A 10 17.02 -6.38 -11.65
CA TYR A 10 18.04 -6.95 -10.77
C TYR A 10 17.98 -6.38 -9.35
N GLY A 11 17.46 -7.15 -8.42
CA GLY A 11 17.64 -6.92 -7.01
C GLY A 11 18.92 -7.60 -6.53
N ARG A 12 19.99 -6.83 -6.25
CA ARG A 12 20.98 -7.07 -5.16
C ARG A 12 22.10 -6.05 -5.22
N GLY A 13 22.22 -5.31 -4.15
CA GLY A 13 23.39 -4.81 -3.42
C GLY A 13 24.60 -4.32 -4.23
N GLN A 14 24.70 -2.99 -4.42
CA GLN A 14 26.00 -2.31 -4.38
C GLN A 14 25.85 -0.99 -3.64
N ARG A 15 26.73 -0.76 -2.65
CA ARG A 15 26.82 0.48 -1.90
C ARG A 15 27.53 1.52 -2.77
N HIS A 16 26.87 2.63 -3.05
CA HIS A 16 27.52 3.80 -3.64
C HIS A 16 27.99 4.76 -2.54
N PRO A 17 29.12 5.48 -2.72
CA PRO A 17 29.67 6.39 -1.72
C PRO A 17 28.77 7.59 -1.52
N GLN A 18 28.69 8.05 -0.26
CA GLN A 18 27.99 9.25 0.16
C GLN A 18 28.64 10.48 -0.46
N ALA A 19 27.92 11.19 -1.32
CA ALA A 19 28.23 12.56 -1.69
C ALA A 19 27.30 13.49 -0.87
N SER A 20 27.79 13.94 0.29
CA SER A 20 27.19 15.03 1.02
C SER A 20 27.68 16.36 0.41
N GLY A 21 26.88 17.00 -0.43
CA GLY A 21 27.09 18.32 -0.92
C GLY A 21 25.76 19.06 -1.03
N LYS A 22 25.55 20.08 -0.16
CA LYS A 22 24.50 21.07 -0.35
C LYS A 22 24.74 21.76 -1.71
N LEU A 23 23.93 21.46 -2.71
CA LEU A 23 23.93 22.17 -3.98
C LEU A 23 23.36 23.59 -3.76
N ALA A 24 24.26 24.58 -3.86
CA ALA A 24 23.90 25.99 -3.89
C ALA A 24 23.05 26.26 -5.15
N HIS A 25 21.99 27.05 -4.98
CA HIS A 25 21.14 27.53 -6.09
C HIS A 25 21.96 28.38 -7.05
N GLY A 26 22.36 27.81 -8.19
CA GLY A 26 23.11 28.46 -9.26
C GLY A 26 22.23 28.78 -10.48
N PRO A 27 22.70 29.68 -11.37
CA PRO A 27 22.04 30.04 -12.62
C PRO A 27 21.94 28.81 -13.56
N ARG A 28 21.11 28.91 -14.64
CA ARG A 28 20.99 27.92 -15.71
C ARG A 28 22.33 27.25 -15.99
N ILE A 29 22.39 25.94 -15.90
CA ILE A 29 23.62 25.21 -16.20
C ILE A 29 23.89 25.40 -17.69
N THR A 30 24.99 26.13 -18.00
CA THR A 30 25.48 26.25 -19.35
C THR A 30 26.48 25.14 -19.62
N ASP A 31 26.53 24.67 -20.87
CA ASP A 31 27.58 23.76 -21.34
C ASP A 31 28.93 24.50 -21.46
N ASP A 32 30.01 23.78 -21.77
CA ASP A 32 31.36 24.36 -21.95
C ASP A 32 31.44 25.42 -23.07
N ARG A 33 30.36 25.64 -23.83
CA ARG A 33 30.23 26.64 -24.90
C ARG A 33 29.33 27.81 -24.53
N GLY A 34 28.85 27.87 -23.24
CA GLY A 34 27.97 28.95 -22.74
C GLY A 34 26.53 28.84 -23.21
N MET A 35 26.12 27.74 -23.86
CA MET A 35 24.73 27.48 -24.24
C MET A 35 23.95 26.85 -23.11
N ALA A 36 22.67 27.25 -22.94
CA ALA A 36 21.80 26.62 -21.92
C ALA A 36 21.71 25.11 -22.18
N ARG A 37 22.21 24.31 -21.24
CA ARG A 37 22.11 22.85 -21.31
C ARG A 37 20.64 22.46 -21.28
N ARG A 38 20.17 21.77 -22.31
CA ARG A 38 18.83 21.19 -22.33
C ARG A 38 18.85 19.87 -21.56
N LEU A 39 17.81 19.63 -20.80
CA LEU A 39 17.66 18.40 -20.01
C LEU A 39 16.72 17.46 -20.76
N SER A 40 17.19 16.26 -21.09
CA SER A 40 16.34 15.26 -21.71
C SER A 40 15.24 14.77 -20.76
N LEU A 41 14.15 14.26 -21.32
CA LEU A 41 13.03 13.71 -20.53
C LEU A 41 13.47 12.56 -19.61
N ASP A 42 14.35 11.67 -20.09
CA ASP A 42 14.86 10.55 -19.29
C ASP A 42 15.71 11.06 -18.10
N GLU A 43 16.63 12.00 -18.33
CA GLU A 43 17.44 12.62 -17.25
C GLU A 43 16.57 13.35 -16.22
N GLY A 44 15.54 14.08 -16.68
CA GLY A 44 14.59 14.75 -15.80
C GLY A 44 13.84 13.78 -14.89
N VAL A 45 13.45 12.62 -15.42
CA VAL A 45 12.81 11.54 -14.64
C VAL A 45 13.77 10.94 -13.62
N ASP A 46 15.03 10.71 -14.00
CA ASP A 46 16.05 10.15 -13.09
C ASP A 46 16.30 11.12 -11.91
N LEU A 47 16.50 12.42 -12.18
CA LEU A 47 16.66 13.44 -11.15
C LEU A 47 15.46 13.48 -10.18
N PHE A 48 14.24 13.45 -10.71
CA PHE A 48 13.04 13.46 -9.87
C PHE A 48 12.90 12.19 -9.02
N LEU A 49 13.19 11.01 -9.57
CA LEU A 49 13.10 9.76 -8.81
C LEU A 49 14.17 9.69 -7.71
N ASP A 50 15.36 10.19 -7.97
CA ASP A 50 16.43 10.29 -6.96
C ASP A 50 16.07 11.30 -5.87
N HIS A 51 15.55 12.49 -6.20
CA HIS A 51 14.99 13.42 -5.23
C HIS A 51 13.89 12.76 -4.37
N CYS A 52 12.95 12.06 -4.98
CA CYS A 52 11.89 11.34 -4.27
C CYS A 52 12.43 10.26 -3.32
N LYS A 53 13.53 9.60 -3.68
CA LYS A 53 14.18 8.55 -2.89
C LYS A 53 14.99 9.15 -1.74
N VAL A 54 15.83 10.13 -2.01
CA VAL A 54 16.85 10.65 -1.06
C VAL A 54 16.24 11.70 -0.14
N GLU A 55 15.57 12.70 -0.69
CA GLU A 55 15.09 13.86 0.09
C GLU A 55 13.69 13.63 0.67
N ARG A 56 12.78 13.02 -0.12
CA ARG A 56 11.41 12.77 0.34
C ARG A 56 11.22 11.43 1.04
N GLY A 57 12.21 10.53 1.02
CA GLY A 57 12.15 9.23 1.67
C GLY A 57 10.93 8.40 1.26
N LEU A 58 10.50 8.49 0.00
CA LEU A 58 9.31 7.77 -0.46
C LEU A 58 9.55 6.26 -0.43
N ALA A 59 8.50 5.51 -0.06
CA ALA A 59 8.55 4.07 -0.04
C ALA A 59 8.82 3.49 -1.44
N ARG A 60 9.60 2.39 -1.51
CA ARG A 60 10.02 1.74 -2.75
C ARG A 60 8.86 1.50 -3.74
N HIS A 61 7.72 1.00 -3.26
CA HIS A 61 6.56 0.77 -4.12
C HIS A 61 5.93 2.04 -4.70
N THR A 62 6.09 3.20 -4.04
CA THR A 62 5.67 4.51 -4.58
C THR A 62 6.62 4.94 -5.70
N LEU A 63 7.93 4.79 -5.47
CA LEU A 63 8.95 5.06 -6.49
C LEU A 63 8.76 4.16 -7.71
N ASP A 64 8.55 2.85 -7.52
CA ASP A 64 8.24 1.90 -8.60
C ASP A 64 6.95 2.28 -9.35
N GLY A 65 5.96 2.83 -8.64
CA GLY A 65 4.72 3.32 -9.23
C GLY A 65 4.95 4.56 -10.11
N TYR A 66 5.64 5.56 -9.56
CA TYR A 66 6.00 6.78 -10.30
C TYR A 66 6.89 6.48 -11.50
N GLY A 67 7.92 5.66 -11.31
CA GLY A 67 8.81 5.26 -12.40
C GLY A 67 8.04 4.65 -13.57
N ARG A 68 7.15 3.67 -13.31
CA ARG A 68 6.34 3.06 -14.39
C ARG A 68 5.42 4.05 -15.09
N ASP A 69 4.80 4.98 -14.34
CA ASP A 69 3.91 5.96 -14.94
C ASP A 69 4.70 6.99 -15.79
N LEU A 70 5.87 7.44 -15.30
CA LEU A 70 6.73 8.38 -16.00
C LEU A 70 7.40 7.76 -17.22
N VAL A 71 7.84 6.50 -17.18
CA VAL A 71 8.35 5.77 -18.37
C VAL A 71 7.35 5.81 -19.52
N ARG A 72 6.08 5.55 -19.20
CA ARG A 72 5.02 5.55 -20.22
C ARG A 72 4.80 6.96 -20.78
N PHE A 73 4.89 7.98 -19.92
CA PHE A 73 4.76 9.36 -20.34
C PHE A 73 5.93 9.77 -21.24
N VAL A 74 7.17 9.46 -20.86
CA VAL A 74 8.37 9.72 -21.69
C VAL A 74 8.23 9.05 -23.05
N ALA A 75 7.85 7.76 -23.10
CA ALA A 75 7.66 7.06 -24.35
C ALA A 75 6.60 7.71 -25.26
N PHE A 76 5.50 8.18 -24.67
CA PHE A 76 4.46 8.93 -25.38
C PHE A 76 4.99 10.27 -25.92
N ALA A 77 5.64 11.06 -25.09
CA ALA A 77 6.16 12.38 -25.45
C ALA A 77 7.26 12.29 -26.54
N THR A 78 8.18 11.31 -26.40
CA THR A 78 9.22 11.04 -27.40
C THR A 78 8.61 10.62 -28.74
N GLY A 79 7.54 9.81 -28.73
CA GLY A 79 6.81 9.43 -29.95
C GLY A 79 6.16 10.62 -30.66
N ARG A 80 6.00 11.77 -29.97
CA ARG A 80 5.52 13.06 -30.52
C ARG A 80 6.65 14.04 -30.83
N GLY A 81 7.90 13.60 -30.80
CA GLY A 81 9.06 14.43 -31.09
C GLY A 81 9.50 15.33 -29.94
N ARG A 82 9.03 15.07 -28.70
CA ARG A 82 9.49 15.77 -27.50
C ARG A 82 10.72 15.05 -26.96
N ALA A 83 11.87 15.67 -27.09
CA ALA A 83 13.15 15.10 -26.63
C ALA A 83 13.52 15.60 -25.23
N ASP A 84 13.29 16.87 -24.97
CA ASP A 84 13.71 17.57 -23.77
C ASP A 84 12.50 17.95 -22.88
N VAL A 85 12.77 18.22 -21.61
CA VAL A 85 11.72 18.61 -20.64
C VAL A 85 11.01 19.90 -21.04
N ASP A 86 11.71 20.83 -21.68
CA ASP A 86 11.19 22.12 -22.17
C ASP A 86 10.23 21.95 -23.36
N ASP A 87 10.31 20.84 -24.09
CA ASP A 87 9.45 20.58 -25.25
C ASP A 87 8.04 20.14 -24.84
N VAL A 88 7.84 19.76 -23.57
CA VAL A 88 6.57 19.26 -23.07
C VAL A 88 5.58 20.40 -22.85
N THR A 89 4.43 20.30 -23.48
CA THR A 89 3.34 21.29 -23.38
C THR A 89 2.18 20.78 -22.52
N PRO A 90 1.29 21.67 -22.04
CA PRO A 90 0.06 21.25 -21.36
C PRO A 90 -0.83 20.33 -22.22
N LEU A 91 -0.78 20.53 -23.56
CA LEU A 91 -1.50 19.70 -24.50
C LEU A 91 -0.96 18.26 -24.53
N ASP A 92 0.37 18.09 -24.51
CA ASP A 92 0.98 16.75 -24.47
C ASP A 92 0.54 15.97 -23.22
N VAL A 93 0.45 16.65 -22.06
CA VAL A 93 -0.04 16.00 -20.83
C VAL A 93 -1.52 15.63 -20.93
N THR A 94 -2.33 16.50 -21.52
CA THR A 94 -3.77 16.25 -21.72
C THR A 94 -4.00 15.09 -22.69
N ASP A 95 -3.33 15.09 -23.83
CA ASP A 95 -3.43 14.05 -24.85
C ASP A 95 -2.94 12.69 -24.32
N TYR A 96 -1.88 12.68 -23.49
CA TYR A 96 -1.46 11.47 -22.81
C TYR A 96 -2.55 10.87 -21.93
N LEU A 97 -3.25 11.71 -21.15
CA LEU A 97 -4.37 11.23 -20.31
C LEU A 97 -5.55 10.71 -21.15
N LEU A 98 -5.79 11.27 -22.32
CA LEU A 98 -6.79 10.77 -23.27
C LEU A 98 -6.36 9.42 -23.85
N GLU A 99 -5.12 9.29 -24.32
CA GLU A 99 -4.58 8.02 -24.81
C GLU A 99 -4.66 6.91 -23.74
N LEU A 100 -4.35 7.23 -22.48
CA LEU A 100 -4.53 6.27 -21.40
C LEU A 100 -6.00 5.86 -21.20
N ALA A 101 -6.95 6.75 -21.49
CA ALA A 101 -8.38 6.43 -21.44
C ALA A 101 -8.79 5.49 -22.58
N GLU A 102 -8.32 5.76 -23.79
CA GLU A 102 -8.55 4.92 -24.97
C GLU A 102 -7.98 3.52 -24.81
N ARG A 103 -6.81 3.41 -24.16
CA ARG A 103 -6.21 2.13 -23.76
C ARG A 103 -6.92 1.42 -22.61
N GLY A 104 -8.07 1.94 -22.15
CA GLY A 104 -8.91 1.32 -21.12
C GLY A 104 -8.41 1.50 -19.68
N LEU A 105 -7.45 2.40 -19.40
CA LEU A 105 -6.99 2.63 -18.04
C LEU A 105 -8.07 3.35 -17.20
N SER A 106 -8.26 2.87 -15.97
CA SER A 106 -9.24 3.46 -15.04
C SER A 106 -8.91 4.93 -14.74
N ALA A 107 -9.95 5.74 -14.44
CA ALA A 107 -9.78 7.14 -14.02
C ALA A 107 -8.81 7.29 -12.84
N ARG A 108 -8.79 6.32 -11.90
CA ARG A 108 -7.83 6.30 -10.77
C ARG A 108 -6.39 6.09 -11.24
N SER A 109 -6.16 5.21 -12.21
CA SER A 109 -4.82 4.98 -12.77
C SER A 109 -4.32 6.21 -13.51
N ARG A 110 -5.19 6.85 -14.29
CA ARG A 110 -4.89 8.11 -15.01
C ARG A 110 -4.60 9.26 -14.05
N ALA A 111 -5.39 9.40 -12.98
CA ALA A 111 -5.15 10.41 -11.94
C ALA A 111 -3.81 10.18 -11.24
N ARG A 112 -3.39 8.91 -10.98
CA ARG A 112 -2.08 8.60 -10.42
C ARG A 112 -0.96 8.98 -11.38
N ALA A 113 -1.09 8.70 -12.67
CA ALA A 113 -0.11 9.11 -13.68
C ALA A 113 0.05 10.64 -13.71
N LEU A 114 -1.06 11.38 -13.68
CA LEU A 114 -1.01 12.85 -13.60
C LEU A 114 -0.31 13.34 -12.33
N VAL A 115 -0.51 12.68 -11.18
CA VAL A 115 0.20 13.02 -9.92
C VAL A 115 1.72 12.84 -10.09
N ALA A 116 2.16 11.76 -10.75
CA ALA A 116 3.59 11.54 -11.02
C ALA A 116 4.16 12.61 -11.96
N ILE A 117 3.45 12.95 -13.05
CA ILE A 117 3.85 14.00 -14.00
C ILE A 117 3.91 15.37 -13.31
N ARG A 118 2.89 15.74 -12.53
CA ARG A 118 2.91 16.99 -11.75
C ARG A 118 4.07 17.04 -10.76
N GLY A 119 4.37 15.90 -10.11
CA GLY A 119 5.51 15.77 -9.21
C GLY A 119 6.83 16.06 -9.94
N LEU A 120 7.01 15.46 -11.12
CA LEU A 120 8.17 15.70 -12.01
C LEU A 120 8.25 17.17 -12.41
N CYS A 121 7.21 17.74 -13.01
CA CYS A 121 7.20 19.12 -13.50
C CYS A 121 7.47 20.13 -12.36
N LYS A 122 6.83 19.93 -11.20
CA LYS A 122 7.06 20.78 -10.03
C LYS A 122 8.50 20.72 -9.52
N HIS A 123 9.12 19.53 -9.52
CA HIS A 123 10.53 19.38 -9.18
C HIS A 123 11.41 20.12 -10.17
N LEU A 124 11.20 19.93 -11.48
CA LEU A 124 11.98 20.60 -12.52
C LEU A 124 11.85 22.12 -12.50
N VAL A 125 10.67 22.66 -12.17
CA VAL A 125 10.50 24.11 -11.95
C VAL A 125 11.27 24.55 -10.70
N GLY A 126 11.23 23.78 -9.61
CA GLY A 126 11.99 24.07 -8.39
C GLY A 126 13.51 24.11 -8.62
N GLU A 127 14.02 23.20 -9.46
CA GLU A 127 15.43 23.13 -9.87
C GLU A 127 15.78 24.04 -11.05
N ARG A 128 14.83 24.87 -11.52
CA ARG A 128 14.99 25.82 -12.62
C ARG A 128 15.31 25.21 -14.00
N TRP A 129 14.98 23.95 -14.18
CA TRP A 129 15.01 23.28 -15.49
C TRP A 129 13.79 23.63 -16.36
N LEU A 130 12.68 24.02 -15.75
CA LEU A 130 11.47 24.51 -16.41
C LEU A 130 11.13 25.92 -15.91
N GLU A 131 10.70 26.79 -16.80
CA GLU A 131 10.18 28.13 -16.42
C GLU A 131 8.78 28.07 -15.84
N ALA A 132 7.95 27.17 -16.36
CA ALA A 132 6.57 26.96 -15.93
C ALA A 132 6.20 25.49 -15.90
N ASP A 133 5.28 25.11 -15.02
CA ASP A 133 4.78 23.74 -14.89
C ASP A 133 3.69 23.45 -15.95
N PRO A 134 4.01 22.63 -16.99
CA PRO A 134 3.04 22.32 -18.05
C PRO A 134 1.86 21.48 -17.55
N ALA A 135 1.97 20.82 -16.40
CA ALA A 135 0.90 20.01 -15.82
C ALA A 135 0.03 20.77 -14.81
N SER A 136 0.36 22.04 -14.49
CA SER A 136 -0.29 22.81 -13.42
C SER A 136 -1.80 23.01 -13.64
N ARG A 137 -2.21 23.29 -14.88
CA ARG A 137 -3.62 23.57 -15.26
C ARG A 137 -4.34 22.39 -15.90
N VAL A 138 -3.69 21.23 -16.03
CA VAL A 138 -4.33 20.04 -16.62
C VAL A 138 -5.33 19.46 -15.62
N ASP A 139 -6.59 19.27 -16.02
CA ASP A 139 -7.63 18.76 -15.15
C ASP A 139 -7.40 17.31 -14.75
N SER A 140 -7.64 17.02 -13.47
CA SER A 140 -7.60 15.65 -12.98
C SER A 140 -8.79 14.86 -13.50
N PRO A 141 -8.58 13.60 -13.97
CA PRO A 141 -9.68 12.72 -14.35
C PRO A 141 -10.72 12.63 -13.24
N ARG A 142 -11.99 12.86 -13.57
CA ARG A 142 -13.09 12.77 -12.61
C ARG A 142 -13.18 11.35 -12.07
N LEU A 143 -12.95 11.19 -10.77
CA LEU A 143 -13.12 9.92 -10.10
C LEU A 143 -14.59 9.73 -9.75
N PRO A 144 -15.22 8.60 -10.12
CA PRO A 144 -16.56 8.32 -9.64
C PRO A 144 -16.56 8.31 -8.11
N ARG A 145 -17.42 9.11 -7.49
CA ARG A 145 -17.65 9.12 -6.04
C ARG A 145 -18.34 7.81 -5.66
N ARG A 146 -17.58 6.74 -5.53
CA ARG A 146 -18.07 5.50 -4.93
C ARG A 146 -17.80 5.60 -3.43
N LEU A 147 -18.84 5.71 -2.62
CA LEU A 147 -18.72 5.46 -1.20
C LEU A 147 -18.15 4.04 -1.03
N PRO A 148 -17.05 3.88 -0.29
CA PRO A 148 -16.52 2.55 -0.02
C PRO A 148 -17.59 1.79 0.78
N ALA A 149 -18.29 0.85 0.17
CA ALA A 149 -19.22 0.00 0.87
C ALA A 149 -18.44 -1.00 1.72
N ALA A 150 -18.67 -1.00 3.04
CA ALA A 150 -18.27 -2.08 3.92
C ALA A 150 -19.07 -3.35 3.55
N LEU A 151 -18.50 -4.52 3.85
CA LEU A 151 -19.28 -5.77 3.82
C LEU A 151 -20.23 -5.75 5.02
N GLY A 152 -21.51 -5.99 4.82
CA GLY A 152 -22.44 -6.20 5.92
C GLY A 152 -22.07 -7.43 6.76
N GLU A 153 -22.52 -7.47 8.01
CA GLU A 153 -22.17 -8.54 8.95
C GLU A 153 -22.56 -9.93 8.42
N ASP A 154 -23.74 -10.07 7.80
CA ASP A 154 -24.18 -11.35 7.20
C ASP A 154 -23.28 -11.80 6.05
N ALA A 155 -22.86 -10.86 5.17
CA ALA A 155 -21.94 -11.16 4.10
C ALA A 155 -20.56 -11.57 4.65
N MET A 156 -20.13 -10.94 5.74
CA MET A 156 -18.90 -11.29 6.42
C MET A 156 -19.01 -12.67 7.08
N ALA A 157 -20.13 -12.99 7.72
CA ALA A 157 -20.37 -14.30 8.31
C ALA A 157 -20.34 -15.41 7.24
N ARG A 158 -21.03 -15.21 6.10
CA ARG A 158 -20.97 -16.14 4.97
C ARG A 158 -19.55 -16.33 4.43
N LEU A 159 -18.77 -15.25 4.31
CA LEU A 159 -17.38 -15.32 3.87
C LEU A 159 -16.50 -16.13 4.83
N LEU A 160 -16.63 -15.89 6.14
CA LEU A 160 -15.86 -16.57 7.19
C LEU A 160 -16.20 -18.06 7.34
N ALA A 161 -17.35 -18.49 6.82
CA ALA A 161 -17.77 -19.89 6.80
C ALA A 161 -17.26 -20.69 5.59
N GLN A 162 -16.63 -20.02 4.59
CA GLN A 162 -16.24 -20.69 3.34
C GLN A 162 -14.97 -21.55 3.40
N PRO A 163 -13.93 -21.22 4.19
CA PRO A 163 -12.73 -22.04 4.21
C PRO A 163 -13.05 -23.46 4.70
N PRO A 164 -12.67 -24.50 3.94
CA PRO A 164 -12.93 -25.90 4.31
C PRO A 164 -12.08 -26.32 5.51
N ASP A 165 -12.47 -27.42 6.17
CA ASP A 165 -11.69 -27.99 7.27
C ASP A 165 -10.52 -28.85 6.75
N THR A 166 -9.58 -28.20 6.10
CA THR A 166 -8.32 -28.76 5.62
C THR A 166 -7.17 -27.89 6.17
N PRO A 167 -5.92 -28.38 6.21
CA PRO A 167 -4.78 -27.58 6.69
C PRO A 167 -4.69 -26.19 6.03
N ARG A 168 -4.86 -26.15 4.72
CA ARG A 168 -4.90 -24.89 3.95
C ARG A 168 -6.12 -24.04 4.30
N GLY A 169 -7.29 -24.67 4.42
CA GLY A 169 -8.52 -23.96 4.74
C GLY A 169 -8.51 -23.40 6.15
N ARG A 170 -7.98 -24.12 7.14
CA ARG A 170 -7.84 -23.65 8.53
C ARG A 170 -6.87 -22.48 8.62
N ARG A 171 -5.73 -22.52 7.91
CA ARG A 171 -4.83 -21.37 7.76
C ARG A 171 -5.56 -20.16 7.18
N ASP A 172 -6.25 -20.33 6.05
CA ASP A 172 -6.95 -19.24 5.36
C ASP A 172 -8.08 -18.69 6.24
N ALA A 173 -8.80 -19.55 6.98
CA ALA A 173 -9.79 -19.14 7.97
C ALA A 173 -9.20 -18.27 9.08
N ALA A 174 -8.06 -18.68 9.65
CA ALA A 174 -7.36 -17.92 10.67
C ALA A 174 -6.87 -16.55 10.11
N MET A 175 -6.36 -16.52 8.87
CA MET A 175 -5.94 -15.26 8.21
C MET A 175 -7.11 -14.30 7.98
N ILE A 176 -8.24 -14.77 7.45
CA ILE A 176 -9.41 -13.93 7.18
C ILE A 176 -10.01 -13.42 8.49
N GLU A 177 -10.13 -14.29 9.49
CA GLU A 177 -10.63 -13.92 10.81
C GLU A 177 -9.73 -12.86 11.46
N LEU A 178 -8.41 -13.07 11.49
CA LEU A 178 -7.47 -12.11 12.03
C LEU A 178 -7.53 -10.77 11.28
N ALA A 179 -7.54 -10.78 9.95
CA ALA A 179 -7.63 -9.58 9.14
C ALA A 179 -8.90 -8.75 9.46
N TYR A 180 -10.03 -9.43 9.64
CA TYR A 180 -11.30 -8.78 9.97
C TYR A 180 -11.37 -8.36 11.46
N ALA A 181 -10.96 -9.20 12.39
CA ALA A 181 -11.05 -8.91 13.83
C ALA A 181 -10.07 -7.84 14.32
N SER A 182 -8.99 -7.58 13.56
CA SER A 182 -7.94 -6.63 13.96
C SER A 182 -7.74 -5.46 12.99
N GLY A 183 -8.38 -5.50 11.83
CA GLY A 183 -8.24 -4.47 10.81
C GLY A 183 -6.81 -4.29 10.29
N LEU A 184 -5.97 -5.31 10.32
CA LEU A 184 -4.59 -5.27 9.84
C LEU A 184 -4.51 -4.92 8.34
N ARG A 185 -3.46 -4.18 7.96
CA ARG A 185 -3.12 -4.07 6.53
C ARG A 185 -2.65 -5.44 6.02
N VAL A 186 -2.89 -5.73 4.76
CA VAL A 186 -2.46 -7.03 4.19
C VAL A 186 -0.95 -7.26 4.31
N SER A 187 -0.14 -6.21 4.21
CA SER A 187 1.31 -6.31 4.43
C SER A 187 1.64 -6.67 5.88
N GLU A 188 0.93 -6.09 6.85
CA GLU A 188 1.09 -6.39 8.27
C GLU A 188 0.67 -7.83 8.58
N LEU A 189 -0.45 -8.29 8.00
CA LEU A 189 -0.95 -9.65 8.17
C LEU A 189 0.03 -10.72 7.69
N VAL A 190 0.55 -10.57 6.46
CA VAL A 190 1.43 -11.59 5.86
C VAL A 190 2.86 -11.57 6.41
N SER A 191 3.31 -10.44 6.96
CA SER A 191 4.62 -10.32 7.60
C SER A 191 4.56 -10.45 9.12
N LEU A 192 3.40 -10.78 9.70
CA LEU A 192 3.23 -10.88 11.15
C LEU A 192 4.06 -12.04 11.71
N PRO A 193 5.01 -11.78 12.63
CA PRO A 193 5.73 -12.84 13.30
C PRO A 193 4.85 -13.57 14.33
N MET A 194 5.08 -14.84 14.53
CA MET A 194 4.39 -15.63 15.55
C MET A 194 4.56 -15.05 16.95
N ALA A 195 5.75 -14.54 17.27
CA ALA A 195 6.06 -13.93 18.57
C ALA A 195 5.25 -12.65 18.87
N ASP A 196 4.66 -12.02 17.84
CA ASP A 196 3.85 -10.82 17.99
C ASP A 196 2.36 -11.12 18.26
N VAL A 197 1.99 -12.39 18.34
CA VAL A 197 0.62 -12.83 18.66
C VAL A 197 0.59 -13.43 20.06
N ASN A 198 -0.11 -12.79 20.97
CA ASN A 198 -0.31 -13.28 22.32
C ASN A 198 -1.77 -13.74 22.49
N LEU A 199 -2.00 -15.02 22.30
CA LEU A 199 -3.34 -15.62 22.40
C LEU A 199 -3.88 -15.62 23.84
N ASN A 200 -3.02 -15.78 24.85
CA ASN A 200 -3.44 -15.76 26.25
C ASN A 200 -3.89 -14.35 26.67
N ALA A 201 -3.08 -13.36 26.37
CA ALA A 201 -3.42 -11.97 26.67
C ALA A 201 -4.40 -11.34 25.66
N GLY A 202 -4.73 -12.04 24.56
CA GLY A 202 -5.73 -11.64 23.58
C GLY A 202 -5.39 -10.40 22.78
N PHE A 203 -4.16 -10.28 22.30
CA PHE A 203 -3.77 -9.16 21.43
C PHE A 203 -2.70 -9.56 20.39
N VAL A 204 -2.61 -8.73 19.35
CA VAL A 204 -1.53 -8.77 18.36
C VAL A 204 -0.75 -7.45 18.41
N ARG A 205 0.58 -7.55 18.38
CA ARG A 205 1.49 -6.41 18.26
C ARG A 205 1.80 -6.19 16.78
N VAL A 206 1.61 -4.97 16.31
CA VAL A 206 1.75 -4.64 14.89
C VAL A 206 2.72 -3.47 14.75
N THR A 207 3.78 -3.66 13.99
CA THR A 207 4.74 -2.61 13.66
C THR A 207 4.39 -2.02 12.30
N GLY A 208 4.11 -0.73 12.26
CA GLY A 208 3.73 0.02 11.06
C GLY A 208 4.88 0.83 10.45
N LYS A 209 4.53 1.75 9.56
CA LYS A 209 5.48 2.67 8.94
C LYS A 209 6.20 3.52 10.01
N GLY A 210 7.52 3.65 9.89
CA GLY A 210 8.34 4.43 10.84
C GLY A 210 8.54 3.71 12.18
N GLN A 211 8.53 2.37 12.20
CA GLN A 211 8.74 1.53 13.40
C GLN A 211 7.73 1.79 14.54
N LYS A 212 6.62 2.46 14.25
CA LYS A 212 5.57 2.69 15.25
C LYS A 212 4.81 1.40 15.51
N THR A 213 4.85 0.94 16.75
CA THR A 213 4.17 -0.28 17.20
C THR A 213 2.81 0.05 17.80
N ARG A 214 1.81 -0.78 17.52
CA ARG A 214 0.50 -0.71 18.18
C ARG A 214 0.04 -2.09 18.63
N LEU A 215 -0.78 -2.13 19.68
CA LEU A 215 -1.44 -3.33 20.15
C LEU A 215 -2.90 -3.32 19.67
N VAL A 216 -3.35 -4.43 19.07
CA VAL A 216 -4.73 -4.59 18.64
C VAL A 216 -5.34 -5.79 19.37
N PRO A 217 -6.43 -5.59 20.13
CA PRO A 217 -7.10 -6.67 20.82
C PRO A 217 -7.70 -7.68 19.83
N LEU A 218 -7.66 -8.96 20.21
CA LEU A 218 -8.22 -10.08 19.45
C LEU A 218 -9.45 -10.62 20.15
N GLY A 219 -10.55 -10.71 19.42
CA GLY A 219 -11.76 -11.40 19.86
C GLY A 219 -11.54 -12.91 19.96
N ARG A 220 -12.46 -13.60 20.65
CA ARG A 220 -12.40 -15.05 20.89
C ARG A 220 -12.30 -15.84 19.58
N ALA A 221 -13.16 -15.55 18.60
CA ALA A 221 -13.17 -16.27 17.33
C ALA A 221 -11.82 -16.25 16.59
N ALA A 222 -11.12 -15.11 16.61
CA ALA A 222 -9.78 -15.00 16.00
C ALA A 222 -8.74 -15.82 16.78
N ARG A 223 -8.80 -15.76 18.11
CA ARG A 223 -7.89 -16.51 18.99
C ARG A 223 -8.04 -18.02 18.77
N ASP A 224 -9.27 -18.52 18.76
CA ASP A 224 -9.57 -19.95 18.60
C ASP A 224 -9.10 -20.47 17.23
N ARG A 225 -9.34 -19.73 16.15
CA ARG A 225 -8.89 -20.11 14.81
C ARG A 225 -7.37 -20.08 14.67
N ILE A 226 -6.70 -19.07 15.26
CA ILE A 226 -5.24 -18.99 15.24
C ILE A 226 -4.65 -20.12 16.09
N ALA A 227 -5.18 -20.37 17.29
CA ALA A 227 -4.73 -21.46 18.16
C ALA A 227 -4.79 -22.81 17.44
N ARG A 228 -5.92 -23.12 16.81
CA ARG A 228 -6.11 -24.36 16.04
C ARG A 228 -5.10 -24.48 14.88
N TYR A 229 -4.88 -23.41 14.12
CA TYR A 229 -3.88 -23.41 13.05
C TYR A 229 -2.46 -23.64 13.58
N LEU A 230 -2.11 -23.02 14.71
CA LEU A 230 -0.79 -23.16 15.33
C LEU A 230 -0.55 -24.56 15.91
N SER A 231 -1.59 -25.22 16.46
CA SER A 231 -1.47 -26.57 17.02
C SER A 231 -1.47 -27.65 15.94
N ASP A 232 -2.42 -27.58 15.00
CA ASP A 232 -2.75 -28.70 14.13
C ASP A 232 -2.00 -28.65 12.79
N ASP A 233 -1.74 -27.46 12.27
CA ASP A 233 -1.31 -27.31 10.87
C ASP A 233 0.07 -26.72 10.68
N ARG A 234 0.37 -25.61 11.38
CA ARG A 234 1.63 -24.87 11.18
C ARG A 234 2.87 -25.73 11.44
N PRO A 235 2.93 -26.60 12.46
CA PRO A 235 4.10 -27.44 12.70
C PRO A 235 4.46 -28.31 11.50
N ASN A 236 3.45 -28.80 10.77
CA ASN A 236 3.62 -29.64 9.58
C ASN A 236 4.02 -28.84 8.34
N GLN A 237 3.84 -27.52 8.35
CA GLN A 237 4.20 -26.61 7.26
C GLN A 237 5.61 -26.02 7.40
N VAL A 238 6.16 -25.94 8.60
CA VAL A 238 7.50 -25.41 8.85
C VAL A 238 8.55 -26.30 8.17
N ARG A 239 9.36 -25.69 7.29
CA ARG A 239 10.50 -26.35 6.62
C ARG A 239 11.84 -25.82 7.16
N ASP A 240 11.86 -24.55 7.53
CA ASP A 240 13.00 -23.88 8.14
C ASP A 240 12.68 -23.57 9.61
N PRO A 241 13.42 -24.13 10.59
CA PRO A 241 13.22 -23.81 12.00
C PRO A 241 13.39 -22.31 12.34
N ALA A 242 14.09 -21.56 11.52
CA ALA A 242 14.26 -20.12 11.68
C ALA A 242 13.08 -19.29 11.16
N GLU A 243 12.09 -19.92 10.49
CA GLU A 243 10.94 -19.23 9.94
C GLU A 243 10.01 -18.70 11.05
N ARG A 244 9.87 -17.38 11.08
CA ARG A 244 9.13 -16.65 12.14
C ARG A 244 7.75 -16.20 11.73
N ALA A 245 7.41 -16.26 10.44
CA ALA A 245 6.10 -15.81 9.98
C ALA A 245 4.98 -16.67 10.60
N LEU A 246 3.90 -16.00 11.00
CA LEU A 246 2.73 -16.68 11.57
C LEU A 246 2.11 -17.63 10.53
N PHE A 247 1.85 -17.14 9.32
CA PHE A 247 1.15 -17.86 8.27
C PHE A 247 2.08 -18.31 7.15
N LEU A 248 2.09 -19.62 6.90
CA LEU A 248 2.94 -20.25 5.92
C LEU A 248 2.14 -20.79 4.73
N THR A 249 2.81 -20.89 3.60
CA THR A 249 2.30 -21.66 2.45
C THR A 249 2.49 -23.15 2.69
N ASP A 250 1.89 -23.97 1.86
CA ASP A 250 2.06 -25.45 1.91
C ASP A 250 3.54 -25.88 1.64
N ARG A 251 4.35 -24.95 1.11
CA ARG A 251 5.80 -25.15 0.88
C ARG A 251 6.67 -24.63 2.02
N GLY A 252 6.09 -24.15 3.12
CA GLY A 252 6.79 -23.62 4.28
C GLY A 252 7.31 -22.18 4.15
N ALA A 253 7.05 -21.51 3.03
CA ALA A 253 7.41 -20.10 2.87
C ALA A 253 6.32 -19.18 3.44
N PRO A 254 6.64 -17.94 3.87
CA PRO A 254 5.66 -16.97 4.30
C PRO A 254 4.57 -16.71 3.24
N MET A 255 3.34 -16.49 3.70
CA MET A 255 2.24 -16.13 2.81
C MET A 255 2.48 -14.79 2.13
N THR A 256 2.16 -14.71 0.83
CA THR A 256 2.27 -13.45 0.07
C THR A 256 0.95 -12.69 0.04
N ARG A 257 1.02 -11.36 -0.13
CA ARG A 257 -0.17 -10.51 -0.32
C ARG A 257 -1.06 -11.00 -1.46
N GLN A 258 -0.44 -11.45 -2.56
CA GLN A 258 -1.16 -11.96 -3.73
C GLN A 258 -1.86 -13.30 -3.43
N ALA A 259 -1.17 -14.23 -2.74
CA ALA A 259 -1.75 -15.52 -2.36
C ALA A 259 -2.97 -15.33 -1.45
N PHE A 260 -2.85 -14.50 -0.41
CA PHE A 260 -3.97 -14.16 0.46
C PHE A 260 -5.12 -13.50 -0.31
N TRP A 261 -4.84 -12.53 -1.16
CA TRP A 261 -5.87 -11.88 -1.97
C TRP A 261 -6.60 -12.85 -2.90
N LYS A 262 -5.87 -13.76 -3.57
CA LYS A 262 -6.46 -14.81 -4.42
C LYS A 262 -7.38 -15.74 -3.61
N ALA A 263 -6.94 -16.21 -2.44
CA ALA A 263 -7.73 -17.05 -1.55
C ALA A 263 -9.00 -16.31 -1.08
N LEU A 264 -8.86 -15.09 -0.58
CA LEU A 264 -9.97 -14.24 -0.14
C LEU A 264 -11.02 -14.05 -1.25
N ARG A 265 -10.57 -13.76 -2.48
CA ARG A 265 -11.46 -13.58 -3.64
C ARG A 265 -12.21 -14.87 -3.98
N ALA A 266 -11.54 -16.02 -3.94
CA ALA A 266 -12.17 -17.30 -4.20
C ALA A 266 -13.25 -17.62 -3.14
N TYR A 267 -12.98 -17.38 -1.86
CA TYR A 267 -13.95 -17.55 -0.79
C TYR A 267 -15.12 -16.58 -0.90
N ALA A 268 -14.88 -15.32 -1.23
CA ALA A 268 -15.93 -14.32 -1.45
C ALA A 268 -16.87 -14.72 -2.61
N LEU A 269 -16.31 -15.25 -3.70
CA LEU A 269 -17.09 -15.75 -4.83
C LEU A 269 -18.00 -16.90 -4.42
N ARG A 270 -17.47 -17.88 -3.69
CA ARG A 270 -18.26 -19.03 -3.16
C ARG A 270 -19.34 -18.60 -2.17
N ALA A 271 -19.06 -17.58 -1.36
CA ALA A 271 -20.03 -17.02 -0.42
C ALA A 271 -21.16 -16.23 -1.10
N GLY A 272 -21.12 -16.04 -2.41
CA GLY A 272 -22.03 -15.16 -3.12
C GLY A 272 -21.89 -13.68 -2.73
N VAL A 273 -20.73 -13.30 -2.16
CA VAL A 273 -20.48 -11.93 -1.72
C VAL A 273 -20.00 -11.11 -2.90
N ARG A 274 -20.95 -10.35 -3.49
CA ARG A 274 -20.68 -9.40 -4.57
C ARG A 274 -20.71 -7.99 -3.99
N LEU A 275 -19.70 -7.20 -4.33
CA LEU A 275 -19.72 -5.75 -4.09
C LEU A 275 -20.05 -5.05 -5.40
N ALA A 276 -20.81 -3.97 -5.32
CA ALA A 276 -21.10 -3.13 -6.48
C ALA A 276 -19.80 -2.66 -7.14
N GLY A 277 -19.57 -3.08 -8.37
CA GLY A 277 -18.39 -2.81 -9.18
C GLY A 277 -17.35 -3.94 -9.15
N ASP A 278 -16.60 -4.03 -10.22
CA ASP A 278 -15.73 -5.13 -10.66
C ASP A 278 -14.60 -5.60 -9.71
N LEU A 279 -14.40 -4.96 -8.57
CA LEU A 279 -13.20 -5.19 -7.74
C LEU A 279 -13.35 -6.30 -6.69
N GLY A 280 -14.54 -6.87 -6.49
CA GLY A 280 -14.76 -7.94 -5.52
C GLY A 280 -14.32 -7.61 -4.08
N VAL A 281 -14.24 -8.62 -3.23
CA VAL A 281 -13.73 -8.49 -1.86
C VAL A 281 -12.21 -8.40 -1.88
N SER A 282 -11.65 -7.41 -1.17
CA SER A 282 -10.20 -7.22 -1.03
C SER A 282 -9.80 -7.12 0.45
N PRO A 283 -8.53 -7.33 0.81
CA PRO A 283 -8.06 -7.14 2.18
C PRO A 283 -8.35 -5.74 2.74
N HIS A 284 -8.34 -4.72 1.87
CA HIS A 284 -8.70 -3.36 2.27
C HIS A 284 -10.17 -3.24 2.66
N LYS A 285 -11.05 -4.01 2.01
CA LYS A 285 -12.47 -4.07 2.36
C LYS A 285 -12.70 -4.74 3.71
N LEU A 286 -11.96 -5.80 4.07
CA LEU A 286 -12.03 -6.41 5.40
C LEU A 286 -11.68 -5.38 6.49
N ARG A 287 -10.59 -4.64 6.29
CA ARG A 287 -10.18 -3.58 7.19
C ARG A 287 -11.21 -2.45 7.29
N HIS A 288 -11.82 -2.08 6.18
CA HIS A 288 -12.90 -1.08 6.17
C HIS A 288 -14.12 -1.58 6.93
N SER A 289 -14.53 -2.84 6.71
CA SER A 289 -15.63 -3.45 7.44
C SER A 289 -15.38 -3.55 8.94
N PHE A 290 -14.14 -3.88 9.36
CA PHE A 290 -13.74 -3.80 10.77
C PHE A 290 -14.02 -2.43 11.37
N ALA A 291 -13.55 -1.37 10.71
CA ALA A 291 -13.75 0.00 11.20
C ALA A 291 -15.23 0.39 11.25
N THR A 292 -15.96 0.10 10.17
CA THR A 292 -17.38 0.45 10.05
C THR A 292 -18.22 -0.25 11.12
N HIS A 293 -18.08 -1.58 11.27
CA HIS A 293 -18.87 -2.34 12.26
C HIS A 293 -18.57 -1.96 13.69
N LEU A 294 -17.31 -1.60 14.02
CA LEU A 294 -16.99 -1.07 15.35
C LEU A 294 -17.70 0.25 15.60
N VAL A 295 -17.65 1.19 14.64
CA VAL A 295 -18.29 2.52 14.78
C VAL A 295 -19.81 2.39 14.82
N GLU A 296 -20.41 1.57 13.96
CA GLU A 296 -21.86 1.31 13.96
C GLU A 296 -22.35 0.71 15.28
N ARG A 297 -21.50 -0.07 15.95
CA ARG A 297 -21.77 -0.61 17.29
C ARG A 297 -21.35 0.33 18.44
N GLY A 298 -21.11 1.60 18.11
CA GLY A 298 -20.85 2.67 19.10
C GLY A 298 -19.43 2.64 19.67
N ALA A 299 -18.43 2.08 18.96
CA ALA A 299 -17.05 2.23 19.37
C ALA A 299 -16.56 3.68 19.17
N ASP A 300 -15.71 4.14 20.08
CA ASP A 300 -15.06 5.43 19.98
C ASP A 300 -14.19 5.51 18.72
N LEU A 301 -14.42 6.51 17.87
CA LEU A 301 -13.72 6.69 16.60
C LEU A 301 -12.21 6.84 16.79
N ARG A 302 -11.76 7.51 17.86
CA ARG A 302 -10.32 7.67 18.15
C ARG A 302 -9.69 6.33 18.53
N ALA A 303 -10.40 5.49 19.27
CA ALA A 303 -9.94 4.14 19.59
C ALA A 303 -9.83 3.27 18.33
N VAL A 304 -10.81 3.35 17.42
CA VAL A 304 -10.76 2.65 16.12
C VAL A 304 -9.60 3.14 15.25
N GLN A 305 -9.38 4.45 15.19
CA GLN A 305 -8.25 5.05 14.46
C GLN A 305 -6.90 4.61 15.04
N ALA A 306 -6.77 4.52 16.37
CA ALA A 306 -5.57 4.02 17.04
C ALA A 306 -5.31 2.54 16.71
N MET A 307 -6.33 1.68 16.74
CA MET A 307 -6.23 0.28 16.33
C MET A 307 -5.79 0.15 14.86
N LEU A 308 -6.27 1.03 14.01
CA LEU A 308 -5.90 1.08 12.59
C LEU A 308 -4.50 1.65 12.34
N GLY A 309 -3.91 2.40 13.25
CA GLY A 309 -2.60 3.03 13.09
C GLY A 309 -2.63 4.15 12.04
N HIS A 310 -3.55 5.10 12.20
CA HIS A 310 -3.56 6.34 11.44
C HIS A 310 -2.54 7.31 12.03
N SER A 311 -1.67 7.88 11.19
CA SER A 311 -0.46 8.60 11.60
C SER A 311 -0.69 9.99 12.20
N ASP A 312 -1.87 10.57 12.07
CA ASP A 312 -2.16 11.95 12.46
C ASP A 312 -2.52 12.16 13.95
N ILE A 313 -2.53 11.08 14.74
CA ILE A 313 -2.79 11.20 16.18
C ILE A 313 -1.47 10.93 16.88
N SER A 314 -0.98 11.93 17.65
CA SER A 314 0.23 11.85 18.48
C SER A 314 0.21 10.60 19.38
N THR A 315 0.83 9.54 18.89
CA THR A 315 0.59 8.14 19.33
C THR A 315 1.43 7.75 20.55
N THR A 316 2.29 8.62 21.04
CA THR A 316 3.24 8.28 22.10
C THR A 316 2.61 8.19 23.49
N GLN A 317 1.41 8.75 23.71
CA GLN A 317 0.72 8.77 25.01
C GLN A 317 -0.33 7.66 25.20
N ILE A 318 -0.61 6.82 24.21
CA ILE A 318 -1.77 5.91 24.24
C ILE A 318 -1.46 4.53 24.85
N TYR A 319 -0.22 4.24 25.25
CA TYR A 319 0.17 2.90 25.73
C TYR A 319 0.22 2.73 27.26
N THR A 320 -0.51 3.54 28.00
CA THR A 320 -0.72 3.32 29.44
C THR A 320 -1.69 2.15 29.69
N GLN A 321 -1.67 1.54 30.88
CA GLN A 321 -2.59 0.46 31.24
C GLN A 321 -4.07 0.87 31.07
N VAL A 322 -4.40 2.13 31.38
CA VAL A 322 -5.75 2.70 31.22
C VAL A 322 -6.19 2.71 29.75
N SER A 323 -5.27 3.05 28.82
CA SER A 323 -5.58 3.06 27.39
C SER A 323 -5.76 1.65 26.82
N ARG A 324 -5.05 0.65 27.36
CA ARG A 324 -5.20 -0.75 26.97
C ARG A 324 -6.57 -1.31 27.38
N ALA A 325 -7.01 -1.08 28.60
CA ALA A 325 -8.32 -1.49 29.08
C ALA A 325 -9.44 -0.86 28.23
N ARG A 326 -9.33 0.42 27.90
CA ARG A 326 -10.28 1.13 27.02
C ARG A 326 -10.30 0.55 25.61
N MET A 327 -9.15 0.21 25.02
CA MET A 327 -9.10 -0.43 23.71
C MET A 327 -9.75 -1.81 23.71
N ILE A 328 -9.54 -2.62 24.76
CA ILE A 328 -10.20 -3.93 24.93
C ILE A 328 -11.71 -3.75 25.01
N GLU A 329 -12.18 -2.80 25.80
CA GLU A 329 -13.61 -2.48 25.92
C GLU A 329 -14.21 -2.09 24.55
N GLN A 330 -13.54 -1.20 23.81
CA GLN A 330 -14.02 -0.81 22.48
C GLN A 330 -13.96 -1.97 21.47
N ALA A 331 -12.94 -2.82 21.52
CA ALA A 331 -12.84 -4.01 20.67
C ALA A 331 -13.90 -5.07 20.96
N ARG A 332 -14.45 -5.11 22.20
CA ARG A 332 -15.59 -6.00 22.56
C ARG A 332 -16.87 -5.67 21.79
N LYS A 333 -16.98 -4.48 21.22
CA LYS A 333 -18.10 -4.08 20.36
C LYS A 333 -18.02 -4.68 18.96
N HIS A 334 -16.87 -5.29 18.60
CA HIS A 334 -16.74 -5.96 17.30
C HIS A 334 -17.63 -7.20 17.22
N PRO A 335 -18.29 -7.51 16.08
CA PRO A 335 -19.16 -8.66 15.90
C PRO A 335 -18.53 -10.01 16.28
N ARG A 336 -17.22 -10.15 16.17
CA ARG A 336 -16.44 -11.38 16.42
C ARG A 336 -15.70 -11.37 17.77
N SER A 337 -16.07 -10.50 18.67
CA SER A 337 -15.40 -10.39 19.99
C SER A 337 -15.88 -11.43 21.01
N ARG A 338 -17.09 -11.98 20.83
CA ARG A 338 -17.71 -12.97 21.69
C ARG A 338 -17.23 -14.38 21.40
#